data_0736d7e63ad8de692c468fca7e5ebd1f
#
_entry.id   0736d7e63ad8de692c468fca7e5ebd1f
#
_cell.length_a   1.000
_cell.length_b   1.000
_cell.length_c   1.000
_cell.angle_alpha   90.00
_cell.angle_beta   90.00
_cell.angle_gamma   90.00
#
_symmetry.space_group_name_H-M   'P 1'
#
loop_
_entity.id
_entity.type
_entity.pdbx_description
1 polymer ?
#
loop_
_entity_poly.entity_id
_entity_poly.type
_entity_poly.pdbx_seq_one_letter_code
_entity_poly.pdbx_strand_id
1 'polypeptide(L)'
;DPHTRRSYQSSNPAGYNQALDTLCLNKEPFSCAFLLNDNYADGRDVSWIWDVNFENLNNVKLDEVYVSGLRTFDMAVRLKTAGISPSKFVIEEEYENLTNQIKNGKNKKIYILATYTAMINYRKYLHSKGYIKNLW
;
A
#
# COMPACT_ATOMS: atom_id res chain seq x y z
N ASP A 1 -10.67 12.01 -10.91
CA ASP A 1 -11.07 10.72 -11.47
C ASP A 1 -11.36 9.73 -10.35
N PRO A 2 -12.60 9.23 -10.24
CA PRO A 2 -12.96 8.27 -9.20
C PRO A 2 -12.26 6.91 -9.35
N HIS A 3 -11.64 6.67 -10.50
CA HIS A 3 -10.89 5.45 -10.76
C HIS A 3 -9.38 5.66 -10.69
N THR A 4 -8.92 6.73 -10.02
CA THR A 4 -7.50 7.02 -9.90
C THR A 4 -6.78 5.88 -9.19
N ARG A 5 -5.75 5.36 -9.84
CA ARG A 5 -4.85 4.36 -9.27
C ARG A 5 -3.43 4.86 -9.48
N ARG A 6 -2.73 5.09 -8.39
CA ARG A 6 -1.35 5.53 -8.42
C ARG A 6 -0.50 4.65 -7.51
N SER A 7 0.72 4.42 -7.92
CA SER A 7 1.65 3.62 -7.13
C SER A 7 2.93 4.39 -6.86
N TYR A 8 3.47 4.17 -5.67
CA TYR A 8 4.71 4.78 -5.20
C TYR A 8 5.60 3.67 -4.68
N GLN A 9 6.86 3.67 -5.09
CA GLN A 9 7.82 2.67 -4.65
C GLN A 9 8.85 3.32 -3.74
N SER A 10 9.04 2.74 -2.56
CA SER A 10 10.09 3.16 -1.64
C SER A 10 10.41 2.05 -0.65
N SER A 11 11.67 1.98 -0.22
CA SER A 11 12.12 1.05 0.80
C SER A 11 12.87 1.78 1.91
N ASN A 12 12.52 3.05 2.15
CA ASN A 12 13.12 3.85 3.21
C ASN A 12 12.11 4.89 3.73
N PRO A 13 12.34 5.43 4.95
CA PRO A 13 11.39 6.36 5.55
C PRO A 13 11.22 7.67 4.76
N ALA A 14 12.29 8.21 4.21
CA ALA A 14 12.22 9.51 3.52
C ALA A 14 11.29 9.45 2.31
N GLY A 15 11.47 8.45 1.45
CA GLY A 15 10.63 8.26 0.28
C GLY A 15 9.18 7.94 0.64
N TYR A 16 9.00 7.12 1.66
CA TYR A 16 7.67 6.75 2.14
C TYR A 16 6.92 7.95 2.71
N ASN A 17 7.59 8.76 3.53
CA ASN A 17 6.99 9.98 4.08
C ASN A 17 6.62 10.97 2.99
N GLN A 18 7.45 11.10 1.96
CA GLN A 18 7.15 11.97 0.82
C GLN A 18 5.89 11.51 0.10
N ALA A 19 5.75 10.20 -0.14
CA ALA A 19 4.56 9.64 -0.75
C ALA A 19 3.32 9.88 0.12
N LEU A 20 3.41 9.64 1.42
CA LEU A 20 2.30 9.87 2.34
C LEU A 20 1.88 11.34 2.38
N ASP A 21 2.83 12.26 2.36
CA ASP A 21 2.51 13.69 2.32
C ASP A 21 1.69 14.03 1.06
N THR A 22 2.05 13.42 -0.07
CA THR A 22 1.31 13.61 -1.32
C THR A 22 -0.11 13.06 -1.20
N LEU A 23 -0.28 11.85 -0.63
CA LEU A 23 -1.61 11.25 -0.43
C LEU A 23 -2.48 12.12 0.48
N CYS A 24 -1.88 12.66 1.52
CA CYS A 24 -2.61 13.45 2.52
C CYS A 24 -3.09 14.81 2.01
N LEU A 25 -2.73 15.18 0.78
CA LEU A 25 -3.29 16.36 0.11
C LEU A 25 -4.71 16.12 -0.41
N ASN A 26 -5.15 14.87 -0.49
CA ASN A 26 -6.49 14.55 -0.96
C ASN A 26 -7.55 15.03 0.03
N LYS A 27 -8.56 15.70 -0.49
CA LYS A 27 -9.73 16.12 0.29
C LYS A 27 -10.89 15.14 0.18
N GLU A 28 -10.88 14.34 -0.88
CA GLU A 28 -11.88 13.31 -1.13
C GLU A 28 -11.46 11.97 -0.51
N PRO A 29 -12.43 11.09 -0.20
CA PRO A 29 -12.10 9.76 0.33
C PRO A 29 -11.25 8.94 -0.63
N PHE A 30 -10.32 8.17 -0.08
CA PHE A 30 -9.47 7.28 -0.86
C PHE A 30 -9.07 6.06 -0.03
N SER A 31 -8.54 5.05 -0.71
CA SER A 31 -8.02 3.85 -0.09
C SER A 31 -6.53 3.72 -0.37
N CYS A 32 -5.83 2.98 0.48
CA CYS A 32 -4.41 2.70 0.33
C CYS A 32 -4.16 1.20 0.35
N ALA A 33 -3.13 0.78 -0.38
CA ALA A 33 -2.60 -0.57 -0.29
C ALA A 33 -1.12 -0.49 0.03
N PHE A 34 -0.69 -1.18 1.08
CA PHE A 34 0.69 -1.23 1.53
C PHE A 34 1.25 -2.62 1.31
N LEU A 35 2.24 -2.75 0.44
CA LEU A 35 2.88 -4.01 0.09
C LEU A 35 4.32 -3.98 0.57
N LEU A 36 4.62 -4.77 1.59
CA LEU A 36 5.93 -4.76 2.25
C LEU A 36 6.67 -6.08 2.04
N ASN A 37 7.82 -6.01 1.38
CA ASN A 37 8.74 -7.13 1.25
C ASN A 37 10.06 -6.82 1.94
N ASP A 38 10.82 -7.88 2.24
CA ASP A 38 12.12 -7.80 2.89
C ASP A 38 13.22 -8.56 2.13
N ASN A 39 13.13 -8.62 0.81
CA ASN A 39 14.18 -9.19 -0.03
C ASN A 39 15.43 -8.28 0.03
N TYR A 40 16.57 -8.78 -0.44
CA TYR A 40 17.81 -8.00 -0.39
C TYR A 40 17.69 -6.62 -1.04
N ALA A 41 16.98 -6.54 -2.17
CA ALA A 41 16.79 -5.26 -2.87
C ALA A 41 15.90 -4.29 -2.11
N ASP A 42 15.07 -4.78 -1.18
CA ASP A 42 14.18 -3.96 -0.34
C ASP A 42 14.86 -3.52 0.95
N GLY A 43 15.91 -4.25 1.37
CA GLY A 43 16.45 -4.19 2.71
C GLY A 43 15.81 -5.26 3.59
N ARG A 44 16.64 -6.11 4.18
CA ARG A 44 16.18 -7.25 4.99
C ARG A 44 15.58 -6.83 6.32
N ASP A 45 16.00 -5.69 6.84
CA ASP A 45 15.47 -5.13 8.08
C ASP A 45 14.33 -4.17 7.75
N VAL A 46 13.12 -4.49 8.20
CA VAL A 46 11.93 -3.66 7.95
C VAL A 46 11.61 -2.71 9.10
N SER A 47 12.48 -2.60 10.10
CA SER A 47 12.23 -1.70 11.24
C SER A 47 12.09 -0.23 10.82
N TRP A 48 12.54 0.14 9.62
CA TRP A 48 12.41 1.50 9.11
C TRP A 48 10.95 1.95 9.00
N ILE A 49 9.99 1.03 8.95
CA ILE A 49 8.57 1.40 8.89
C ILE A 49 8.13 2.15 10.17
N TRP A 50 8.86 1.96 11.27
CA TRP A 50 8.55 2.66 12.52
C TRP A 50 8.97 4.14 12.49
N ASP A 51 9.79 4.53 11.53
CA ASP A 51 10.20 5.92 11.30
C ASP A 51 9.33 6.62 10.25
N VAL A 52 8.33 5.94 9.71
CA VAL A 52 7.39 6.51 8.74
C VAL A 52 6.20 7.11 9.48
N ASN A 53 5.72 8.25 9.00
CA ASN A 53 4.65 9.02 9.65
C ASN A 53 3.25 8.53 9.25
N PHE A 54 2.98 7.24 9.44
CA PHE A 54 1.66 6.66 9.15
C PHE A 54 0.54 7.31 9.94
N GLU A 55 0.86 7.89 11.09
CA GLU A 55 -0.10 8.59 11.95
C GLU A 55 -0.84 9.70 11.21
N ASN A 56 -0.22 10.29 10.20
CA ASN A 56 -0.85 11.35 9.41
C ASN A 56 -2.09 10.87 8.66
N LEU A 57 -2.21 9.56 8.43
CA LEU A 57 -3.38 8.99 7.78
C LEU A 57 -4.66 9.10 8.62
N ASN A 58 -4.53 9.38 9.92
CA ASN A 58 -5.69 9.60 10.78
C ASN A 58 -6.38 10.94 10.52
N ASN A 59 -5.72 11.84 9.77
CA ASN A 59 -6.22 13.18 9.52
C ASN A 59 -6.90 13.33 8.15
N VAL A 60 -7.04 12.22 7.41
CA VAL A 60 -7.62 12.22 6.06
C VAL A 60 -8.79 11.24 5.99
N LYS A 61 -9.55 11.32 4.90
CA LYS A 61 -10.71 10.45 4.69
C LYS A 61 -10.26 9.12 4.08
N LEU A 62 -9.77 8.25 4.94
CA LEU A 62 -9.26 6.95 4.54
C LEU A 62 -10.38 5.90 4.62
N ASP A 63 -10.66 5.23 3.51
CA ASP A 63 -11.69 4.19 3.47
C ASP A 63 -11.12 2.83 3.83
N GLU A 64 -10.52 2.12 2.88
CA GLU A 64 -9.99 0.80 3.11
C GLU A 64 -8.47 0.82 3.09
N VAL A 65 -7.85 -0.02 3.91
CA VAL A 65 -6.41 -0.17 4.00
C VAL A 65 -6.07 -1.63 3.70
N TYR A 66 -5.53 -1.85 2.50
CA TYR A 66 -5.11 -3.17 2.05
C TYR A 66 -3.67 -3.39 2.48
N VAL A 67 -3.37 -4.57 3.00
CA VAL A 67 -2.02 -4.92 3.46
C VAL A 67 -1.61 -6.24 2.82
N SER A 68 -0.44 -6.27 2.21
CA SER A 68 0.05 -7.45 1.49
C SER A 68 1.59 -7.48 1.49
N GLY A 69 2.15 -8.51 0.86
CA GLY A 69 3.58 -8.71 0.75
C GLY A 69 4.11 -9.78 1.68
N LEU A 70 5.42 -10.02 1.63
CA LEU A 70 6.06 -11.02 2.48
C LEU A 70 5.99 -10.67 3.97
N ARG A 71 5.98 -9.37 4.28
CA ARG A 71 5.92 -8.89 5.67
C ARG A 71 4.58 -8.19 5.94
N THR A 72 3.49 -8.82 5.47
CA THR A 72 2.11 -8.32 5.63
C THR A 72 1.78 -7.99 7.08
N PHE A 73 2.11 -8.88 8.01
CA PHE A 73 1.69 -8.71 9.41
C PHE A 73 2.53 -7.66 10.13
N ASP A 74 3.80 -7.48 9.76
CA ASP A 74 4.62 -6.38 10.30
C ASP A 74 4.00 -5.03 9.93
N MET A 75 3.58 -4.88 8.68
CA MET A 75 2.93 -3.65 8.23
C MET A 75 1.58 -3.46 8.93
N ALA A 76 0.79 -4.52 9.08
CA ALA A 76 -0.50 -4.43 9.75
C ALA A 76 -0.35 -3.98 11.20
N VAL A 77 0.63 -4.52 11.92
CA VAL A 77 0.92 -4.11 13.30
C VAL A 77 1.33 -2.64 13.35
N ARG A 78 2.18 -2.21 12.41
CA ARG A 78 2.62 -0.81 12.34
C ARG A 78 1.45 0.14 12.14
N LEU A 79 0.56 -0.19 11.20
CA LEU A 79 -0.62 0.63 10.89
C LEU A 79 -1.59 0.68 12.06
N LYS A 80 -1.80 -0.44 12.73
CA LYS A 80 -2.64 -0.50 13.93
C LYS A 80 -2.06 0.38 15.03
N THR A 81 -0.75 0.31 15.24
CA THR A 81 -0.06 1.13 16.24
C THR A 81 -0.15 2.62 15.91
N ALA A 82 -0.23 2.96 14.63
CA ALA A 82 -0.43 4.35 14.19
C ALA A 82 -1.82 4.88 14.51
N GLY A 83 -2.74 4.04 14.96
CA GLY A 83 -4.10 4.45 15.34
C GLY A 83 -5.14 4.24 14.26
N ILE A 84 -4.78 3.60 13.15
CA ILE A 84 -5.75 3.31 12.09
C ILE A 84 -6.69 2.20 12.57
N SER A 85 -8.00 2.43 12.43
CA SER A 85 -9.00 1.47 12.89
C SER A 85 -8.85 0.12 12.18
N PRO A 86 -8.74 -1.00 12.93
CA PRO A 86 -8.68 -2.32 12.32
C PRO A 86 -9.88 -2.66 11.44
N SER A 87 -11.03 -2.00 11.64
CA SER A 87 -12.20 -2.21 10.79
C SER A 87 -11.97 -1.81 9.33
N LYS A 88 -10.94 -1.00 9.07
CA LYS A 88 -10.58 -0.59 7.71
C LYS A 88 -9.62 -1.56 7.02
N PHE A 89 -9.04 -2.50 7.76
CA PHE A 89 -8.00 -3.38 7.22
C PHE A 89 -8.58 -4.50 6.36
N VAL A 90 -7.94 -4.70 5.20
CA VAL A 90 -8.16 -5.85 4.32
C VAL A 90 -6.79 -6.49 4.15
N ILE A 91 -6.56 -7.60 4.87
CA ILE A 91 -5.25 -8.26 4.92
C ILE A 91 -5.27 -9.45 3.96
N GLU A 92 -4.45 -9.39 2.90
CA GLU A 92 -4.39 -10.43 1.88
C GLU A 92 -2.93 -10.66 1.49
N GLU A 93 -2.39 -11.80 1.86
CA GLU A 93 -1.00 -12.13 1.55
C GLU A 93 -0.80 -12.45 0.06
N GLU A 94 -1.82 -12.98 -0.61
CA GLU A 94 -1.74 -13.38 -2.01
C GLU A 94 -2.24 -12.27 -2.93
N TYR A 95 -1.50 -12.01 -4.00
CA TYR A 95 -1.84 -10.93 -4.94
C TYR A 95 -3.20 -11.14 -5.62
N GLU A 96 -3.57 -12.39 -5.88
CA GLU A 96 -4.88 -12.68 -6.49
C GLU A 96 -6.01 -12.21 -5.59
N ASN A 97 -5.94 -12.58 -4.31
CA ASN A 97 -6.94 -12.19 -3.32
C ASN A 97 -6.94 -10.68 -3.09
N LEU A 98 -5.76 -10.09 -3.01
CA LEU A 98 -5.61 -8.64 -2.88
C LEU A 98 -6.30 -7.91 -4.04
N THR A 99 -6.03 -8.34 -5.26
CA THR A 99 -6.59 -7.70 -6.46
C THR A 99 -8.10 -7.83 -6.48
N ASN A 100 -8.64 -8.99 -6.13
CA ASN A 100 -10.08 -9.21 -6.07
C ASN A 100 -10.74 -8.30 -5.03
N GLN A 101 -10.11 -8.14 -3.87
CA GLN A 101 -10.62 -7.26 -2.83
C GLN A 101 -10.60 -5.79 -3.27
N ILE A 102 -9.54 -5.36 -3.94
CA ILE A 102 -9.46 -3.99 -4.46
C ILE A 102 -10.56 -3.74 -5.50
N LYS A 103 -10.79 -4.70 -6.40
CA LYS A 103 -11.82 -4.57 -7.44
C LYS A 103 -13.22 -4.44 -6.85
N ASN A 104 -13.46 -5.10 -5.74
CA ASN A 104 -14.76 -5.11 -5.05
C ASN A 104 -14.86 -4.03 -3.97
N GLY A 105 -13.81 -3.23 -3.79
CA GLY A 105 -13.80 -2.17 -2.80
C GLY A 105 -14.74 -1.02 -3.14
N LYS A 106 -15.16 -0.31 -2.12
CA LYS A 106 -16.11 0.79 -2.26
C LYS A 106 -15.53 1.96 -3.03
N ASN A 107 -14.25 2.27 -2.80
CA ASN A 107 -13.60 3.43 -3.39
C ASN A 107 -12.63 2.99 -4.47
N LYS A 108 -12.82 3.53 -5.68
CA LYS A 108 -11.93 3.23 -6.81
C LYS A 108 -10.70 4.13 -6.86
N LYS A 109 -10.64 5.13 -6.00
CA LYS A 109 -9.45 5.98 -5.84
C LYS A 109 -8.53 5.30 -4.85
N ILE A 110 -7.46 4.70 -5.36
CA ILE A 110 -6.54 3.90 -4.54
C ILE A 110 -5.09 4.27 -4.83
N TYR A 111 -4.30 4.33 -3.77
CA TYR A 111 -2.86 4.56 -3.82
C TYR A 111 -2.14 3.32 -3.30
N ILE A 112 -1.17 2.85 -4.07
CA ILE A 112 -0.38 1.66 -3.71
C ILE A 112 1.02 2.11 -3.35
N LEU A 113 1.44 1.81 -2.12
CA LEU A 113 2.78 2.07 -1.64
C LEU A 113 3.47 0.72 -1.42
N ALA A 114 4.56 0.49 -2.13
CA ALA A 114 5.20 -0.81 -2.12
C ALA A 114 6.73 -0.67 -2.09
N THR A 115 7.39 -1.64 -1.44
CA THR A 115 8.83 -1.77 -1.54
C THR A 115 9.22 -2.21 -2.96
N TYR A 116 10.51 -2.17 -3.28
CA TYR A 116 11.00 -2.38 -4.63
C TYR A 116 10.53 -3.72 -5.22
N THR A 117 10.80 -4.83 -4.55
CA THR A 117 10.42 -6.15 -5.08
C THR A 117 8.92 -6.39 -5.03
N ALA A 118 8.22 -5.83 -4.05
CA ALA A 118 6.76 -5.94 -3.98
C ALA A 118 6.12 -5.23 -5.17
N MET A 119 6.61 -4.05 -5.53
CA MET A 119 6.13 -3.32 -6.70
C MET A 119 6.36 -4.12 -7.98
N ILE A 120 7.58 -4.61 -8.19
CA ILE A 120 7.91 -5.40 -9.39
C ILE A 120 7.02 -6.64 -9.47
N ASN A 121 6.92 -7.39 -8.38
CA ASN A 121 6.17 -8.64 -8.38
C ASN A 121 4.67 -8.42 -8.59
N TYR A 122 4.13 -7.37 -7.98
CA TYR A 122 2.71 -7.08 -8.15
C TYR A 122 2.41 -6.61 -9.57
N ARG A 123 3.27 -5.78 -10.17
CA ARG A 123 3.08 -5.34 -11.55
C ARG A 123 3.21 -6.51 -12.53
N LYS A 124 4.13 -7.43 -12.30
CA LYS A 124 4.22 -8.66 -13.10
C LYS A 124 2.95 -9.49 -13.01
N TYR A 125 2.41 -9.63 -11.81
CA TYR A 125 1.15 -10.33 -11.62
C TYR A 125 0.02 -9.67 -12.42
N LEU A 126 -0.14 -8.36 -12.27
CA LEU A 126 -1.18 -7.61 -12.97
C LEU A 126 -1.05 -7.72 -14.48
N HIS A 127 0.18 -7.65 -14.98
CA HIS A 127 0.46 -7.79 -16.41
C HIS A 127 0.07 -9.19 -16.90
N SER A 128 0.44 -10.24 -16.15
CA SER A 128 0.15 -11.63 -16.52
C SER A 128 -1.36 -11.91 -16.60
N LYS A 129 -2.16 -11.16 -15.84
CA LYS A 129 -3.62 -11.31 -15.84
C LYS A 129 -4.32 -10.35 -16.81
N GLY A 130 -3.56 -9.53 -17.54
CA GLY A 130 -4.11 -8.58 -18.50
C GLY A 130 -4.68 -7.31 -17.87
N TYR A 131 -4.43 -7.05 -16.59
CA TYR A 131 -4.92 -5.86 -15.91
C TYR A 131 -4.15 -4.60 -16.28
N ILE A 132 -2.91 -4.74 -16.72
CA ILE A 132 -2.09 -3.64 -17.23
C ILE A 132 -1.43 -4.08 -18.54
N LYS A 133 -1.23 -3.12 -19.46
CA LYS A 133 -0.66 -3.42 -20.78
C LYS A 133 0.85 -3.53 -20.75
N ASN A 134 1.50 -2.66 -19.97
CA ASN A 134 2.95 -2.59 -19.87
C ASN A 134 3.38 -2.82 -18.43
N LEU A 135 4.58 -3.34 -18.23
CA LEU A 135 5.11 -3.55 -16.87
C LEU A 135 5.43 -2.24 -16.16
N TRP A 136 5.75 -1.20 -16.91
CA TRP A 136 6.00 0.15 -16.40
C TRP A 136 5.70 1.23 -17.41
#